data_56017f705363bd82fa1b312c4a89778c
#
_entry.id   56017f705363bd82fa1b312c4a89778c
#
_cell.length_a   1.000
_cell.length_b   1.000
_cell.length_c   1.000
_cell.angle_alpha   90.00
_cell.angle_beta   90.00
_cell.angle_gamma   90.00
#
_symmetry.space_group_name_H-M   'P 1'
#
loop_
_entity.id
_entity.type
_entity.pdbx_description
1 polymer ?
#
loop_
_entity_poly.entity_id
_entity_poly.type
_entity_poly.pdbx_seq_one_letter_code
_entity_poly.pdbx_strand_id
1 'polypeptide(L)'
;PANPGEAYVKRVVGLPGETLQVIDGDVFIEGVIARKDLETVQDMRIEVFDLAHLADSDEWQMPWKIDGNWSSENGKLVCTTDNGATGDHVDWLQLQNWRWSSGIHYREVSLPLSDGLSDWQTCLAELQRRPISWLTKLEYDQVTEVLRIQGVMPYQMQQDLVSWAASEEFKQAVYRLGALSHMAPVTDHYGYNGSVPSPEHPVEDLALLAEFSWSEPPTVLSVRLPVQQEILR
;
A
#
# COMPACT_ATOMS: atom_id res chain seq x y z
N PRO A 1 1.39 11.59 -37.93
CA PRO A 1 1.27 10.20 -37.43
C PRO A 1 2.14 9.29 -38.27
N ALA A 2 2.83 8.39 -37.58
CA ALA A 2 3.77 7.47 -38.25
C ALA A 2 3.06 6.41 -39.10
N ASN A 3 1.78 6.18 -38.88
CA ASN A 3 0.97 5.23 -39.63
C ASN A 3 -0.44 5.82 -39.91
N PRO A 4 -0.76 6.22 -41.14
CA PRO A 4 -2.04 6.87 -41.46
C PRO A 4 -3.26 5.92 -41.40
N GLY A 5 -3.06 4.64 -41.19
CA GLY A 5 -4.13 3.62 -41.02
C GLY A 5 -4.55 3.36 -39.59
N GLU A 6 -3.86 3.93 -38.59
CA GLU A 6 -4.17 3.73 -37.20
C GLU A 6 -4.96 4.91 -36.60
N ALA A 7 -6.05 4.60 -35.92
CA ALA A 7 -6.80 5.59 -35.18
C ALA A 7 -6.17 5.78 -33.79
N TYR A 8 -5.75 7.00 -33.48
CA TYR A 8 -5.22 7.36 -32.17
C TYR A 8 -6.23 8.19 -31.40
N VAL A 9 -6.53 7.78 -30.18
CA VAL A 9 -7.30 8.57 -29.22
C VAL A 9 -6.33 9.26 -28.28
N LYS A 10 -6.40 10.59 -28.20
CA LYS A 10 -5.60 11.42 -27.30
C LYS A 10 -6.49 12.43 -26.59
N ARG A 11 -6.15 12.76 -25.34
CA ARG A 11 -6.85 13.80 -24.59
C ARG A 11 -6.45 15.19 -25.15
N VAL A 12 -7.41 16.08 -25.23
CA VAL A 12 -7.16 17.50 -25.50
C VAL A 12 -6.80 18.15 -24.16
N VAL A 13 -5.62 18.73 -24.09
CA VAL A 13 -5.11 19.38 -22.86
C VAL A 13 -5.05 20.91 -22.98
N GLY A 14 -5.31 21.47 -24.17
CA GLY A 14 -5.39 22.91 -24.41
C GLY A 14 -6.15 23.21 -25.71
N LEU A 15 -6.64 24.43 -25.84
CA LEU A 15 -7.36 24.89 -27.00
C LEU A 15 -6.45 25.72 -27.94
N PRO A 16 -6.81 25.89 -29.22
CA PRO A 16 -6.03 26.70 -30.13
C PRO A 16 -5.89 28.16 -29.65
N GLY A 17 -4.64 28.63 -29.57
CA GLY A 17 -4.31 29.98 -29.12
C GLY A 17 -3.93 30.06 -27.63
N GLU A 18 -4.09 29.02 -26.88
CA GLU A 18 -3.67 28.97 -25.47
C GLU A 18 -2.19 28.64 -25.34
N THR A 19 -1.53 29.24 -24.36
CA THR A 19 -0.18 28.87 -23.91
C THR A 19 -0.28 27.85 -22.79
N LEU A 20 0.25 26.66 -23.05
CA LEU A 20 0.19 25.54 -22.10
C LEU A 20 1.56 25.25 -21.54
N GLN A 21 1.65 25.06 -20.23
CA GLN A 21 2.83 24.58 -19.51
C GLN A 21 2.45 23.43 -18.59
N VAL A 22 3.36 22.49 -18.41
CA VAL A 22 3.26 21.43 -17.39
C VAL A 22 4.43 21.62 -16.44
N ILE A 23 4.14 21.84 -15.16
CA ILE A 23 5.12 22.05 -14.09
C ILE A 23 4.76 21.09 -12.97
N ASP A 24 5.69 20.22 -12.61
CA ASP A 24 5.53 19.23 -11.53
C ASP A 24 4.24 18.37 -11.60
N GLY A 25 3.77 18.11 -12.83
CA GLY A 25 2.55 17.34 -13.08
C GLY A 25 1.28 18.19 -13.23
N ASP A 26 1.31 19.44 -12.82
CA ASP A 26 0.20 20.37 -12.96
C ASP A 26 0.18 21.04 -14.32
N VAL A 27 -1.02 21.19 -14.88
CA VAL A 27 -1.25 21.90 -16.16
C VAL A 27 -1.57 23.36 -15.89
N PHE A 28 -0.81 24.25 -16.51
CA PHE A 28 -1.05 25.69 -16.50
C PHE A 28 -1.50 26.15 -17.87
N ILE A 29 -2.57 26.95 -17.91
CA ILE A 29 -3.08 27.61 -19.12
C ILE A 29 -2.95 29.11 -18.89
N GLU A 30 -2.26 29.79 -19.82
CA GLU A 30 -1.95 31.23 -19.71
C GLU A 30 -1.29 31.59 -18.33
N GLY A 31 -0.46 30.70 -17.82
CA GLY A 31 0.24 30.89 -16.53
C GLY A 31 -0.62 30.67 -15.29
N VAL A 32 -1.89 30.25 -15.45
CA VAL A 32 -2.79 29.91 -14.35
C VAL A 32 -2.99 28.40 -14.29
N ILE A 33 -2.91 27.80 -13.10
CA ILE A 33 -3.16 26.38 -12.91
C ILE A 33 -4.57 25.99 -13.36
N ALA A 34 -4.68 25.02 -14.25
CA ALA A 34 -5.95 24.50 -14.76
C ALA A 34 -6.60 23.58 -13.72
N ARG A 35 -7.36 24.18 -12.81
CA ARG A 35 -8.10 23.41 -11.80
C ARG A 35 -9.33 22.78 -12.42
N LYS A 36 -9.52 21.50 -12.13
CA LYS A 36 -10.74 20.78 -12.49
C LYS A 36 -11.83 21.07 -11.46
N ASP A 37 -13.07 21.12 -11.91
CA ASP A 37 -14.20 21.12 -11.00
C ASP A 37 -14.39 19.76 -10.33
N LEU A 38 -15.25 19.71 -9.31
CA LEU A 38 -15.46 18.51 -8.50
C LEU A 38 -16.04 17.35 -9.34
N GLU A 39 -16.93 17.64 -10.28
CA GLU A 39 -17.55 16.66 -11.17
C GLU A 39 -16.48 16.00 -12.05
N THR A 40 -15.63 16.80 -12.70
CA THR A 40 -14.50 16.30 -13.50
C THR A 40 -13.53 15.47 -12.66
N VAL A 41 -13.22 15.88 -11.42
CA VAL A 41 -12.35 15.12 -10.52
C VAL A 41 -13.00 13.78 -10.18
N GLN A 42 -14.29 13.76 -9.89
CA GLN A 42 -15.01 12.52 -9.58
C GLN A 42 -15.04 11.54 -10.76
N ASP A 43 -15.21 12.06 -11.98
CA ASP A 43 -15.22 11.24 -13.20
C ASP A 43 -13.84 10.70 -13.58
N MET A 44 -12.78 11.38 -13.16
CA MET A 44 -11.39 11.01 -13.45
C MET A 44 -10.74 10.13 -12.38
N ARG A 45 -11.39 9.98 -11.23
CA ARG A 45 -10.81 9.21 -10.12
C ARG A 45 -10.59 7.76 -10.51
N ILE A 46 -9.51 7.21 -10.01
CA ILE A 46 -9.20 5.78 -10.10
C ILE A 46 -9.47 5.19 -8.73
N GLU A 47 -10.33 4.18 -8.70
CA GLU A 47 -10.59 3.45 -7.48
C GLU A 47 -9.37 2.61 -7.12
N VAL A 48 -8.84 2.85 -5.93
CA VAL A 48 -7.69 2.12 -5.38
C VAL A 48 -8.15 1.02 -4.44
N PHE A 49 -9.22 1.26 -3.70
CA PHE A 49 -9.78 0.32 -2.74
C PHE A 49 -11.27 0.61 -2.52
N ASP A 50 -12.06 -0.45 -2.54
CA ASP A 50 -13.47 -0.41 -2.17
C ASP A 50 -13.77 -1.49 -1.12
N LEU A 51 -14.27 -1.07 0.03
CA LEU A 51 -14.62 -1.98 1.13
C LEU A 51 -15.79 -2.93 0.78
N ALA A 52 -16.63 -2.56 -0.20
CA ALA A 52 -17.72 -3.39 -0.68
C ALA A 52 -17.25 -4.52 -1.62
N HIS A 53 -16.04 -4.42 -2.17
CA HIS A 53 -15.49 -5.34 -3.16
C HIS A 53 -14.15 -5.92 -2.71
N LEU A 54 -14.19 -6.68 -1.62
CA LEU A 54 -12.98 -7.33 -1.10
C LEU A 54 -12.62 -8.55 -1.96
N ALA A 55 -11.31 -8.79 -2.12
CA ALA A 55 -10.83 -9.99 -2.78
C ALA A 55 -11.12 -11.24 -1.93
N ASP A 56 -11.65 -12.27 -2.56
CA ASP A 56 -11.87 -13.59 -1.95
C ASP A 56 -10.62 -14.46 -2.19
N SER A 57 -9.57 -14.19 -1.42
CA SER A 57 -8.30 -14.91 -1.51
C SER A 57 -7.59 -14.92 -0.17
N ASP A 58 -7.12 -16.09 0.25
CA ASP A 58 -6.33 -16.26 1.48
C ASP A 58 -4.99 -15.51 1.44
N GLU A 59 -4.53 -15.16 0.25
CA GLU A 59 -3.28 -14.45 0.04
C GLU A 59 -3.44 -12.92 0.12
N TRP A 60 -4.67 -12.44 0.03
CA TRP A 60 -4.98 -11.02 0.10
C TRP A 60 -5.12 -10.55 1.54
N GLN A 61 -4.57 -9.39 1.84
CA GLN A 61 -4.69 -8.79 3.16
C GLN A 61 -5.45 -7.46 3.08
N MET A 62 -6.32 -7.25 4.06
CA MET A 62 -7.04 -6.00 4.23
C MET A 62 -6.06 -4.82 4.31
N PRO A 63 -6.15 -3.80 3.44
CA PRO A 63 -5.21 -2.69 3.44
C PRO A 63 -5.46 -1.69 4.58
N TRP A 64 -6.45 -1.92 5.42
CA TRP A 64 -6.68 -1.13 6.62
C TRP A 64 -6.03 -1.77 7.83
N LYS A 65 -5.03 -1.13 8.38
CA LYS A 65 -4.54 -1.46 9.72
C LYS A 65 -5.57 -0.97 10.72
N ILE A 66 -6.13 -1.92 11.43
CA ILE A 66 -7.15 -1.71 12.45
C ILE A 66 -6.43 -1.65 13.80
N ASP A 67 -6.60 -0.56 14.53
CA ASP A 67 -5.98 -0.35 15.83
C ASP A 67 -7.02 0.09 16.86
N GLY A 68 -6.83 -0.33 18.12
CA GLY A 68 -7.73 -0.01 19.22
C GLY A 68 -9.09 -0.72 19.12
N ASN A 69 -10.16 0.06 19.25
CA ASN A 69 -11.54 -0.43 19.32
C ASN A 69 -12.23 -0.60 17.96
N TRP A 70 -11.48 -0.55 16.88
CA TRP A 70 -12.00 -0.79 15.54
C TRP A 70 -12.05 -2.29 15.23
N SER A 71 -13.07 -2.71 14.50
CA SER A 71 -13.21 -4.06 13.95
C SER A 71 -13.74 -3.99 12.52
N SER A 72 -13.58 -5.10 11.77
CA SER A 72 -14.18 -5.24 10.44
C SER A 72 -15.30 -6.25 10.52
N GLU A 73 -16.53 -5.82 10.23
CA GLU A 73 -17.73 -6.64 10.32
C GLU A 73 -18.64 -6.42 9.11
N ASN A 74 -18.97 -7.48 8.40
CA ASN A 74 -19.94 -7.44 7.28
C ASN A 74 -19.67 -6.33 6.24
N GLY A 75 -18.41 -6.14 5.84
CA GLY A 75 -18.04 -5.11 4.88
C GLY A 75 -18.11 -3.68 5.43
N LYS A 76 -18.05 -3.53 6.75
CA LYS A 76 -18.00 -2.23 7.45
C LYS A 76 -16.86 -2.22 8.43
N LEU A 77 -16.34 -1.04 8.67
CA LEU A 77 -15.40 -0.79 9.77
C LEU A 77 -16.19 -0.22 10.94
N VAL A 78 -16.20 -0.93 12.05
CA VAL A 78 -17.01 -0.60 13.24
C VAL A 78 -16.07 -0.23 14.37
N CYS A 79 -16.31 0.92 14.99
CA CYS A 79 -15.64 1.32 16.23
C CYS A 79 -16.61 1.16 17.39
N THR A 80 -16.24 0.35 18.36
CA THR A 80 -17.00 0.21 19.62
C THR A 80 -16.31 1.06 20.68
N THR A 81 -16.95 2.16 21.08
CA THR A 81 -16.46 2.93 22.23
C THR A 81 -16.84 2.24 23.51
N ASP A 82 -15.85 1.81 24.30
CA ASP A 82 -16.11 1.46 25.68
C ASP A 82 -16.50 2.72 26.46
N ASN A 83 -17.69 2.73 27.01
CA ASN A 83 -18.24 3.83 27.81
C ASN A 83 -17.45 4.14 29.10
N GLY A 84 -16.24 3.62 29.24
CA GLY A 84 -15.36 3.77 30.40
C GLY A 84 -13.97 4.34 30.10
N ALA A 85 -13.60 4.58 28.86
CA ALA A 85 -12.30 5.13 28.52
C ALA A 85 -12.23 6.63 28.83
N THR A 86 -11.82 6.95 30.04
CA THR A 86 -11.45 8.31 30.47
C THR A 86 -10.01 8.57 30.01
N GLY A 87 -9.82 9.09 28.80
CA GLY A 87 -8.49 9.46 28.30
C GLY A 87 -8.53 10.00 26.88
N ASP A 88 -7.54 10.78 26.52
CA ASP A 88 -7.31 11.33 25.17
C ASP A 88 -6.86 10.23 24.16
N HIS A 89 -7.37 9.00 24.31
CA HIS A 89 -7.01 7.92 23.38
C HIS A 89 -7.78 8.08 22.07
N VAL A 90 -7.05 8.09 20.98
CA VAL A 90 -7.62 8.17 19.64
C VAL A 90 -7.32 6.85 18.91
N ASP A 91 -8.36 6.13 18.56
CA ASP A 91 -8.28 4.93 17.76
C ASP A 91 -8.16 5.29 16.28
N TRP A 92 -7.18 4.70 15.60
CA TRP A 92 -6.89 4.99 14.21
C TRP A 92 -7.23 3.83 13.29
N LEU A 93 -7.81 4.16 12.15
CA LEU A 93 -7.78 3.34 10.96
C LEU A 93 -6.70 3.91 10.03
N GLN A 94 -5.73 3.09 9.67
CA GLN A 94 -4.67 3.50 8.77
C GLN A 94 -4.74 2.70 7.47
N LEU A 95 -4.97 3.37 6.35
CA LEU A 95 -4.86 2.74 5.04
C LEU A 95 -3.38 2.46 4.74
N GLN A 96 -3.10 1.21 4.45
CA GLN A 96 -1.80 0.72 4.00
C GLN A 96 -2.00 0.12 2.62
N ASN A 97 -1.70 0.87 1.56
CA ASN A 97 -1.94 0.39 0.21
C ASN A 97 -1.21 -0.93 -0.03
N TRP A 98 -1.98 -1.98 -0.24
CA TRP A 98 -1.49 -3.33 -0.49
C TRP A 98 -1.53 -3.64 -1.98
N ARG A 99 -0.44 -4.21 -2.51
CA ARG A 99 -0.36 -4.58 -3.91
C ARG A 99 0.18 -6.00 -4.05
N TRP A 100 -0.47 -6.78 -4.90
CA TRP A 100 -0.05 -8.15 -5.21
C TRP A 100 1.38 -8.21 -5.75
N SER A 101 1.76 -7.30 -6.62
CA SER A 101 3.00 -7.34 -7.41
C SER A 101 3.99 -6.22 -7.11
N SER A 102 3.86 -5.50 -6.02
CA SER A 102 4.84 -4.48 -5.70
C SER A 102 5.93 -5.04 -4.80
N GLY A 103 7.19 -4.78 -5.08
CA GLY A 103 8.20 -5.42 -4.28
C GLY A 103 9.63 -5.10 -4.65
N ILE A 104 9.87 -3.95 -5.22
CA ILE A 104 11.25 -3.47 -5.45
C ILE A 104 11.84 -2.89 -4.16
N HIS A 105 11.00 -2.55 -3.19
CA HIS A 105 11.42 -1.86 -1.97
C HIS A 105 11.94 -2.82 -0.92
N TYR A 106 12.94 -2.36 -0.16
CA TYR A 106 13.39 -3.03 1.04
C TYR A 106 12.37 -2.86 2.15
N ARG A 107 12.11 -3.96 2.85
CA ARG A 107 11.36 -3.98 4.11
C ARG A 107 12.16 -4.73 5.14
N GLU A 108 12.01 -4.35 6.38
CA GLU A 108 12.74 -4.98 7.48
C GLU A 108 11.90 -5.09 8.74
N VAL A 109 12.21 -6.12 9.52
CA VAL A 109 11.66 -6.32 10.87
C VAL A 109 12.79 -6.71 11.80
N SER A 110 12.75 -6.21 13.03
CA SER A 110 13.66 -6.64 14.07
C SER A 110 13.35 -8.07 14.49
N LEU A 111 14.39 -8.85 14.69
CA LEU A 111 14.30 -10.23 15.11
C LEU A 111 15.42 -10.49 16.14
N PRO A 112 15.08 -10.79 17.42
CA PRO A 112 16.09 -11.05 18.46
C PRO A 112 17.05 -12.16 18.08
N LEU A 113 18.34 -11.96 18.36
CA LEU A 113 19.43 -12.84 17.94
C LEU A 113 19.32 -14.25 18.53
N SER A 114 18.87 -14.37 19.78
CA SER A 114 18.86 -15.62 20.52
C SER A 114 18.08 -16.74 19.83
N ASP A 115 16.94 -16.41 19.27
CA ASP A 115 16.04 -17.41 18.68
C ASP A 115 15.98 -17.31 17.14
N GLY A 116 16.14 -16.10 16.59
CA GLY A 116 16.06 -15.85 15.17
C GLY A 116 17.25 -16.36 14.35
N LEU A 117 18.46 -16.42 14.93
CA LEU A 117 19.66 -16.87 14.22
C LEU A 117 19.58 -18.38 13.90
N SER A 118 19.13 -19.19 14.85
CA SER A 118 18.99 -20.65 14.66
C SER A 118 17.96 -20.95 13.58
N ASP A 119 16.83 -20.29 13.62
CA ASP A 119 15.78 -20.43 12.61
C ASP A 119 16.25 -19.95 11.24
N TRP A 120 16.97 -18.81 11.21
CA TRP A 120 17.54 -18.31 9.95
C TRP A 120 18.53 -19.32 9.32
N GLN A 121 19.40 -19.94 10.11
CA GLN A 121 20.33 -20.95 9.62
C GLN A 121 19.59 -22.17 9.06
N THR A 122 18.54 -22.61 9.72
CA THR A 122 17.67 -23.70 9.23
C THR A 122 16.99 -23.31 7.91
N CYS A 123 16.38 -22.15 7.85
CA CYS A 123 15.72 -21.62 6.65
C CYS A 123 16.73 -21.50 5.47
N LEU A 124 17.92 -20.97 5.73
CA LEU A 124 18.95 -20.81 4.70
C LEU A 124 19.40 -22.18 4.14
N ALA A 125 19.58 -23.18 5.00
CA ALA A 125 19.94 -24.54 4.59
C ALA A 125 18.83 -25.16 3.72
N GLU A 126 17.56 -24.97 4.05
CA GLU A 126 16.44 -25.47 3.25
C GLU A 126 16.29 -24.72 1.93
N LEU A 127 16.48 -23.40 1.91
CA LEU A 127 16.49 -22.60 0.68
C LEU A 127 17.61 -23.06 -0.30
N GLN A 128 18.79 -23.41 0.24
CA GLN A 128 19.89 -23.93 -0.58
C GLN A 128 19.61 -25.32 -1.15
N ARG A 129 18.85 -26.16 -0.42
CA ARG A 129 18.45 -27.48 -0.89
C ARG A 129 17.38 -27.44 -1.97
N ARG A 130 16.52 -26.43 -1.94
CA ARG A 130 15.42 -26.22 -2.87
C ARG A 130 15.67 -24.96 -3.65
N PRO A 131 16.39 -24.99 -4.79
CA PRO A 131 16.64 -23.81 -5.59
C PRO A 131 15.30 -23.24 -6.07
N ILE A 132 14.81 -22.25 -5.38
CA ILE A 132 13.57 -21.56 -5.68
C ILE A 132 13.96 -20.34 -6.50
N SER A 133 13.44 -20.25 -7.73
CA SER A 133 13.67 -19.12 -8.63
C SER A 133 12.76 -17.93 -8.25
N TRP A 134 12.78 -17.53 -7.00
CA TRP A 134 12.10 -16.29 -6.63
C TRP A 134 13.00 -15.10 -6.94
N LEU A 135 12.41 -14.05 -7.49
CA LEU A 135 13.08 -12.76 -7.67
C LEU A 135 13.29 -12.02 -6.32
N THR A 136 12.65 -12.52 -5.27
CA THR A 136 12.70 -11.99 -3.92
C THR A 136 14.01 -12.39 -3.24
N LYS A 137 14.68 -11.42 -2.64
CA LYS A 137 15.86 -11.64 -1.81
C LYS A 137 15.50 -11.50 -0.35
N LEU A 138 15.89 -12.48 0.45
CA LEU A 138 15.71 -12.48 1.90
C LEU A 138 17.09 -12.56 2.56
N GLU A 139 17.36 -11.70 3.52
CA GLU A 139 18.64 -11.59 4.23
C GLU A 139 18.40 -11.39 5.72
N TYR A 140 19.25 -11.99 6.55
CA TYR A 140 19.30 -11.70 7.97
C TYR A 140 20.65 -11.07 8.33
N ASP A 141 20.59 -9.86 8.88
CA ASP A 141 21.74 -9.14 9.37
C ASP A 141 21.94 -9.47 10.86
N GLN A 142 22.99 -10.25 11.15
CA GLN A 142 23.31 -10.71 12.49
C GLN A 142 23.81 -9.58 13.42
N VAL A 143 24.30 -8.48 12.87
CA VAL A 143 24.83 -7.35 13.66
C VAL A 143 23.71 -6.45 14.15
N THR A 144 22.74 -6.20 13.27
CA THR A 144 21.60 -5.33 13.59
C THR A 144 20.36 -6.11 14.03
N GLU A 145 20.42 -7.45 14.02
CA GLU A 145 19.31 -8.34 14.35
C GLU A 145 18.06 -8.07 13.51
N VAL A 146 18.23 -7.86 12.21
CA VAL A 146 17.16 -7.46 11.31
C VAL A 146 17.00 -8.46 10.17
N LEU A 147 15.78 -8.95 9.99
CA LEU A 147 15.37 -9.72 8.83
C LEU A 147 14.90 -8.74 7.73
N ARG A 148 15.51 -8.84 6.55
CA ARG A 148 15.26 -7.96 5.41
C ARG A 148 14.71 -8.72 4.23
N ILE A 149 13.82 -8.08 3.50
CA ILE A 149 13.32 -8.58 2.23
C ILE A 149 13.42 -7.49 1.16
N GLN A 150 13.82 -7.90 -0.03
CA GLN A 150 13.71 -7.10 -1.24
C GLN A 150 12.80 -7.84 -2.22
N GLY A 151 11.72 -7.20 -2.61
CA GLY A 151 10.68 -7.82 -3.41
C GLY A 151 9.47 -8.27 -2.58
N VAL A 152 8.42 -8.71 -3.25
CA VAL A 152 7.23 -9.29 -2.62
C VAL A 152 7.57 -10.68 -2.08
N MET A 153 7.14 -10.98 -0.87
CA MET A 153 7.23 -12.34 -0.31
C MET A 153 6.11 -13.21 -0.89
N PRO A 154 6.41 -14.18 -1.77
CA PRO A 154 5.38 -15.08 -2.26
C PRO A 154 4.75 -15.86 -1.10
N TYR A 155 3.44 -16.13 -1.19
CA TYR A 155 2.73 -16.89 -0.17
C TYR A 155 3.41 -18.23 0.16
N GLN A 156 3.82 -18.98 -0.88
CA GLN A 156 4.53 -20.25 -0.69
C GLN A 156 5.85 -20.07 0.09
N MET A 157 6.61 -19.00 -0.18
CA MET A 157 7.83 -18.69 0.56
C MET A 157 7.53 -18.42 2.03
N GLN A 158 6.50 -17.67 2.31
CA GLN A 158 6.08 -17.38 3.68
C GLN A 158 5.72 -18.67 4.43
N GLN A 159 4.91 -19.55 3.82
CA GLN A 159 4.51 -20.82 4.41
C GLN A 159 5.71 -21.74 4.64
N ASP A 160 6.62 -21.83 3.69
CA ASP A 160 7.83 -22.64 3.82
C ASP A 160 8.71 -22.14 4.97
N LEU A 161 9.00 -20.84 5.05
CA LEU A 161 9.79 -20.26 6.14
C LEU A 161 9.15 -20.50 7.51
N VAL A 162 7.84 -20.30 7.62
CA VAL A 162 7.10 -20.56 8.86
C VAL A 162 7.12 -22.05 9.24
N SER A 163 7.05 -22.97 8.26
CA SER A 163 7.09 -24.40 8.53
C SER A 163 8.46 -24.91 9.00
N TRP A 164 9.53 -24.26 8.57
CA TRP A 164 10.91 -24.62 8.96
C TRP A 164 11.34 -24.00 10.29
N ALA A 165 10.71 -22.91 10.69
CA ALA A 165 11.05 -22.21 11.90
C ALA A 165 10.49 -22.91 13.15
N ALA A 166 11.28 -22.91 14.22
CA ALA A 166 10.89 -23.45 15.52
C ALA A 166 10.32 -22.39 16.45
N SER A 167 10.91 -21.18 16.45
CA SER A 167 10.49 -20.09 17.33
C SER A 167 9.26 -19.35 16.82
N GLU A 168 8.39 -18.98 17.73
CA GLU A 168 7.20 -18.20 17.38
C GLU A 168 7.56 -16.77 16.98
N GLU A 169 8.59 -16.21 17.58
CA GLU A 169 9.13 -14.89 17.28
C GLU A 169 9.57 -14.78 15.81
N PHE A 170 10.27 -15.79 15.31
CA PHE A 170 10.66 -15.84 13.90
C PHE A 170 9.45 -15.95 12.97
N LYS A 171 8.48 -16.80 13.30
CA LYS A 171 7.25 -16.94 12.52
C LYS A 171 6.50 -15.63 12.43
N GLN A 172 6.34 -14.92 13.54
CA GLN A 172 5.68 -13.61 13.58
C GLN A 172 6.47 -12.57 12.78
N ALA A 173 7.81 -12.59 12.84
CA ALA A 173 8.64 -11.72 12.01
C ALA A 173 8.46 -12.00 10.50
N VAL A 174 8.37 -13.28 10.10
CA VAL A 174 8.10 -13.68 8.72
C VAL A 174 6.71 -13.21 8.26
N TYR A 175 5.67 -13.41 9.07
CA TYR A 175 4.33 -12.92 8.74
C TYR A 175 4.31 -11.39 8.59
N ARG A 176 4.92 -10.68 9.53
CA ARG A 176 5.01 -9.23 9.49
C ARG A 176 5.79 -8.74 8.29
N LEU A 177 6.93 -9.39 7.98
CA LEU A 177 7.75 -9.03 6.83
C LEU A 177 7.02 -9.32 5.50
N GLY A 178 6.30 -10.43 5.43
CA GLY A 178 5.43 -10.78 4.31
C GLY A 178 4.38 -9.69 4.06
N ALA A 179 3.63 -9.33 5.09
CA ALA A 179 2.65 -8.25 5.00
C ALA A 179 3.28 -6.93 4.53
N LEU A 180 4.40 -6.52 5.13
CA LEU A 180 5.12 -5.29 4.75
C LEU A 180 5.65 -5.32 3.32
N SER A 181 6.02 -6.49 2.79
CA SER A 181 6.56 -6.64 1.44
C SER A 181 5.56 -6.27 0.34
N HIS A 182 4.27 -6.37 0.62
CA HIS A 182 3.19 -5.99 -0.30
C HIS A 182 2.78 -4.51 -0.19
N MET A 183 3.28 -3.79 0.81
CA MET A 183 2.93 -2.39 0.98
C MET A 183 3.73 -1.51 0.04
N ALA A 184 3.02 -0.69 -0.72
CA ALA A 184 3.59 0.27 -1.66
C ALA A 184 2.82 1.59 -1.60
N PRO A 185 3.43 2.71 -2.02
CA PRO A 185 2.65 3.91 -2.26
C PRO A 185 1.59 3.66 -3.33
N VAL A 186 0.50 4.40 -3.30
CA VAL A 186 -0.42 4.46 -4.44
C VAL A 186 0.33 5.09 -5.60
N THR A 187 0.24 4.47 -6.78
CA THR A 187 0.95 4.94 -7.99
C THR A 187 -0.02 5.18 -9.13
N ASP A 188 0.43 5.91 -10.13
CA ASP A 188 -0.31 6.21 -11.38
C ASP A 188 -0.42 5.00 -12.32
N HIS A 189 -0.02 3.83 -11.88
CA HIS A 189 -0.05 2.62 -12.68
C HIS A 189 -1.47 2.06 -12.84
N TYR A 190 -1.87 1.91 -14.10
CA TYR A 190 -3.09 1.21 -14.48
C TYR A 190 -2.82 -0.26 -14.77
N GLY A 191 -3.37 -1.16 -13.98
CA GLY A 191 -3.11 -2.59 -14.07
C GLY A 191 -3.46 -3.24 -15.41
N TYR A 192 -4.41 -2.70 -16.18
CA TYR A 192 -4.79 -3.23 -17.49
C TYR A 192 -4.02 -2.62 -18.67
N ASN A 193 -3.19 -1.62 -18.44
CA ASN A 193 -2.28 -1.06 -19.45
C ASN A 193 -0.89 -1.70 -19.41
N GLY A 194 -0.74 -2.77 -18.66
CA GLY A 194 0.52 -3.35 -18.20
C GLY A 194 1.40 -4.08 -19.23
N SER A 195 1.21 -3.88 -20.53
CA SER A 195 2.08 -4.49 -21.54
C SER A 195 3.41 -3.74 -21.79
N VAL A 196 3.56 -2.54 -21.27
CA VAL A 196 4.79 -1.73 -21.38
C VAL A 196 5.28 -1.39 -19.97
N PRO A 197 6.51 -1.77 -19.59
CA PRO A 197 7.11 -1.32 -18.36
C PRO A 197 7.22 0.22 -18.39
N SER A 198 6.32 0.88 -17.71
CA SER A 198 6.37 2.32 -17.47
C SER A 198 6.88 2.53 -16.05
N PRO A 199 7.76 3.49 -15.79
CA PRO A 199 8.09 3.84 -14.42
C PRO A 199 6.81 4.26 -13.70
N GLU A 200 6.60 3.68 -12.52
CA GLU A 200 5.49 4.03 -11.66
C GLU A 200 5.87 5.24 -10.81
N HIS A 201 4.99 6.23 -10.74
CA HIS A 201 5.19 7.41 -9.92
C HIS A 201 4.18 7.40 -8.76
N PRO A 202 4.60 7.69 -7.53
CA PRO A 202 3.66 7.88 -6.43
C PRO A 202 2.65 8.99 -6.74
N VAL A 203 1.39 8.74 -6.41
CA VAL A 203 0.31 9.72 -6.55
C VAL A 203 0.11 10.42 -5.22
N GLU A 204 0.03 11.74 -5.24
CA GLU A 204 -0.16 12.58 -4.06
C GLU A 204 -1.63 12.98 -3.89
N ASP A 205 -2.38 13.04 -4.99
CA ASP A 205 -3.79 13.41 -5.01
C ASP A 205 -4.66 12.20 -4.63
N LEU A 206 -4.90 12.04 -3.34
CA LEU A 206 -5.74 10.97 -2.80
C LEU A 206 -7.08 11.54 -2.33
N ALA A 207 -8.16 10.81 -2.60
CA ALA A 207 -9.49 11.12 -2.10
C ALA A 207 -10.03 9.96 -1.27
N LEU A 208 -10.65 10.28 -0.13
CA LEU A 208 -11.41 9.34 0.69
C LEU A 208 -12.89 9.63 0.55
N LEU A 209 -13.65 8.64 0.13
CA LEU A 209 -15.12 8.67 0.20
C LEU A 209 -15.56 7.67 1.27
N ALA A 210 -16.26 8.16 2.27
CA ALA A 210 -16.75 7.32 3.35
C ALA A 210 -18.12 7.82 3.83
N GLU A 211 -18.98 6.87 4.18
CA GLU A 211 -20.23 7.15 4.88
C GLU A 211 -20.06 6.76 6.33
N PHE A 212 -20.38 7.69 7.23
CA PHE A 212 -20.30 7.47 8.66
C PHE A 212 -21.69 7.43 9.26
N SER A 213 -21.93 6.44 10.11
CA SER A 213 -23.13 6.37 10.96
C SER A 213 -22.73 6.10 12.39
N TRP A 214 -23.45 6.69 13.33
CA TRP A 214 -23.20 6.53 14.76
C TRP A 214 -24.52 6.47 15.53
N SER A 215 -24.54 5.73 16.62
CA SER A 215 -25.63 5.72 17.58
C SER A 215 -25.54 6.94 18.51
N GLU A 216 -24.30 7.29 18.90
CA GLU A 216 -23.97 8.49 19.67
C GLU A 216 -22.85 9.22 18.93
N PRO A 217 -22.96 10.57 18.75
CA PRO A 217 -21.96 11.30 17.98
C PRO A 217 -20.60 11.24 18.67
N PRO A 218 -19.51 10.99 17.93
CA PRO A 218 -18.16 11.02 18.48
C PRO A 218 -17.79 12.44 18.89
N THR A 219 -16.95 12.57 19.90
CA THR A 219 -16.45 13.89 20.34
C THR A 219 -15.59 14.54 19.27
N VAL A 220 -14.79 13.73 18.56
CA VAL A 220 -13.91 14.15 17.47
C VAL A 220 -13.85 13.05 16.42
N LEU A 221 -14.03 13.42 15.16
CA LEU A 221 -13.69 12.61 14.00
C LEU A 221 -12.59 13.35 13.21
N SER A 222 -11.43 12.70 13.04
CA SER A 222 -10.32 13.29 12.31
C SER A 222 -9.95 12.42 11.13
N VAL A 223 -9.74 13.04 9.97
CA VAL A 223 -9.20 12.38 8.78
C VAL A 223 -7.84 13.01 8.48
N ARG A 224 -6.81 12.17 8.33
CA ARG A 224 -5.47 12.59 7.94
C ARG A 224 -5.13 11.96 6.60
N LEU A 225 -4.92 12.79 5.60
CA LEU A 225 -4.38 12.37 4.31
C LEU A 225 -2.88 12.70 4.32
N PRO A 226 -2.00 11.76 3.92
CA PRO A 226 -0.60 12.08 3.75
C PRO A 226 -0.48 13.01 2.53
N VAL A 227 -0.24 14.26 2.80
CA VAL A 227 0.26 15.21 1.81
C VAL A 227 1.79 15.16 1.95
N GLN A 228 2.54 15.22 0.85
CA GLN A 228 4.02 15.18 0.89
C GLN A 228 4.58 15.97 2.08
N GLN A 229 5.71 15.51 2.63
CA GLN A 229 6.35 15.99 3.86
C GLN A 229 6.84 17.46 3.80
N GLU A 230 6.13 18.33 3.20
CA GLU A 230 6.19 19.74 3.56
C GLU A 230 5.17 19.98 4.67
N ILE A 231 5.66 19.87 5.88
CA ILE A 231 5.00 20.43 7.04
C ILE A 231 4.65 21.86 6.67
N LEU A 232 3.38 22.12 6.38
CA LEU A 232 2.85 23.47 6.41
C LEU A 232 3.07 23.95 7.85
N ARG A 233 4.15 24.70 8.04
CA ARG A 233 4.43 25.45 9.25
C ARG A 233 3.60 26.71 9.30
#